data_2394f8d7d7a066f7bc7d6ee7745cae59
#
_entry.id   2394f8d7d7a066f7bc7d6ee7745cae59
#
_cell.length_a   1.000
_cell.length_b   1.000
_cell.length_c   1.000
_cell.angle_alpha   90.00
_cell.angle_beta   90.00
_cell.angle_gamma   90.00
#
_symmetry.space_group_name_H-M   'P 1'
#
loop_
_entity.id
_entity.type
_entity.pdbx_description
1 polymer ?
#
loop_
_entity_poly.entity_id
_entity_poly.type
_entity_poly.pdbx_seq_one_letter_code
_entity_poly.pdbx_strand_id
1 'polypeptide(L)'
;CTEENFSVKAGAQRYASELGIALIIPDTSPRGVKIPGEDDAMDVGTGAGFYVNATQPPWAAHYRMYDYIRDELVDVVNANLPVDPTRKSISGHSMGGHGALLIGVRNPERYRSISAFAPISSTSASAWGQHALTAYLGTDTQSWLDYDVAAVIRAKRSRHELLVDQGGSDPYLDQLRPDLLQKACRDSGQVLTYRERPGYDHGYYFVSTFIRSHLEFHARALG
;
A
#
# COMPACT_ATOMS: atom_id res chain seq x y z
N CYS A 1 11.40 -4.12 5.34
CA CYS A 1 11.61 -3.26 4.15
C CYS A 1 11.92 -1.84 4.57
N THR A 2 12.48 -1.05 3.65
CA THR A 2 12.73 0.39 3.77
C THR A 2 12.34 1.08 2.47
N GLU A 3 12.36 2.41 2.45
CA GLU A 3 12.21 3.24 1.25
C GLU A 3 13.24 2.90 0.17
N GLU A 4 14.43 2.40 0.56
CA GLU A 4 15.47 2.01 -0.39
C GLU A 4 15.08 0.84 -1.29
N ASN A 5 14.20 -0.02 -0.82
CA ASN A 5 13.76 -1.16 -1.63
C ASN A 5 13.16 -0.69 -2.97
N PHE A 6 12.26 0.29 -2.91
CA PHE A 6 11.65 0.83 -4.11
C PHE A 6 12.60 1.77 -4.85
N SER A 7 13.23 2.72 -4.13
CA SER A 7 14.09 3.73 -4.74
C SER A 7 15.28 3.15 -5.50
N VAL A 8 15.86 2.05 -5.00
CA VAL A 8 17.02 1.41 -5.64
C VAL A 8 16.63 0.39 -6.70
N LYS A 9 15.51 -0.35 -6.50
CA LYS A 9 15.22 -1.56 -7.28
C LYS A 9 14.11 -1.39 -8.32
N ALA A 10 13.20 -0.42 -8.16
CA ALA A 10 12.06 -0.28 -9.06
C ALA A 10 12.40 0.36 -10.41
N GLY A 11 13.50 1.13 -10.51
CA GLY A 11 13.87 1.85 -11.74
C GLY A 11 12.87 2.94 -12.14
N ALA A 12 12.11 3.45 -11.18
CA ALA A 12 10.99 4.36 -11.41
C ALA A 12 11.41 5.79 -11.78
N GLN A 13 12.56 6.25 -11.30
CA GLN A 13 12.99 7.66 -11.37
C GLN A 13 13.10 8.17 -12.81
N ARG A 14 13.65 7.36 -13.73
CA ARG A 14 13.77 7.72 -15.14
C ARG A 14 12.39 7.99 -15.75
N TYR A 15 11.45 7.10 -15.55
CA TYR A 15 10.10 7.23 -16.10
C TYR A 15 9.33 8.38 -15.45
N ALA A 16 9.51 8.58 -14.15
CA ALA A 16 8.92 9.72 -13.44
C ALA A 16 9.44 11.05 -13.99
N SER A 17 10.75 11.14 -14.26
CA SER A 17 11.36 12.31 -14.90
C SER A 17 10.80 12.56 -16.32
N GLU A 18 10.69 11.51 -17.14
CA GLU A 18 10.11 11.60 -18.49
C GLU A 18 8.65 12.07 -18.47
N LEU A 19 7.90 11.73 -17.43
CA LEU A 19 6.47 12.03 -17.26
C LEU A 19 6.18 13.30 -16.44
N GLY A 20 7.23 13.97 -15.92
CA GLY A 20 7.07 15.17 -15.09
C GLY A 20 6.42 14.90 -13.72
N ILE A 21 6.64 13.71 -13.13
CA ILE A 21 6.08 13.29 -11.85
C ILE A 21 7.16 13.28 -10.77
N ALA A 22 6.87 13.87 -9.61
CA ALA A 22 7.69 13.71 -8.41
C ALA A 22 7.33 12.37 -7.72
N LEU A 23 8.34 11.67 -7.21
CA LEU A 23 8.19 10.45 -6.42
C LEU A 23 8.50 10.73 -4.95
N ILE A 24 7.56 10.44 -4.09
CA ILE A 24 7.73 10.48 -2.63
C ILE A 24 7.68 9.05 -2.13
N ILE A 25 8.80 8.58 -1.57
CA ILE A 25 8.99 7.19 -1.18
C ILE A 25 9.26 7.15 0.33
N PRO A 26 8.23 6.97 1.16
CA PRO A 26 8.41 6.91 2.61
C PRO A 26 8.94 5.55 3.07
N ASP A 27 9.49 5.51 4.28
CA ASP A 27 9.77 4.28 4.99
C ASP A 27 8.47 3.53 5.35
N THR A 28 8.59 2.26 5.68
CA THR A 28 7.48 1.32 5.88
C THR A 28 7.11 1.12 7.36
N SER A 29 7.84 1.76 8.27
CA SER A 29 7.56 1.84 9.70
C SER A 29 8.29 3.02 10.35
N PRO A 30 7.95 3.42 11.57
CA PRO A 30 8.82 4.26 12.38
C PRO A 30 10.20 3.60 12.56
N ARG A 31 11.24 4.41 12.76
CA ARG A 31 12.61 3.94 13.00
C ARG A 31 13.17 4.54 14.29
N GLY A 32 14.03 3.77 14.97
CA GLY A 32 14.75 4.24 16.15
C GLY A 32 13.89 4.45 17.39
N VAL A 33 12.68 3.93 17.42
CA VAL A 33 11.75 4.06 18.56
C VAL A 33 12.07 3.11 19.71
N LYS A 34 12.87 2.07 19.47
CA LYS A 34 13.40 1.12 20.46
C LYS A 34 12.32 0.42 21.28
N ILE A 35 11.27 -0.03 20.62
CA ILE A 35 10.23 -0.86 21.22
C ILE A 35 10.79 -2.28 21.44
N PRO A 36 10.72 -2.86 22.64
CA PRO A 36 11.12 -4.24 22.85
C PRO A 36 10.37 -5.19 21.90
N GLY A 37 11.13 -6.05 21.19
CA GLY A 37 10.54 -6.99 20.23
C GLY A 37 10.24 -6.42 18.84
N GLU A 38 10.60 -5.15 18.55
CA GLU A 38 10.29 -4.54 17.23
C GLU A 38 11.04 -5.17 16.05
N ASP A 39 12.11 -5.93 16.34
CA ASP A 39 12.92 -6.62 15.32
C ASP A 39 12.74 -8.15 15.34
N ASP A 40 11.82 -8.68 16.14
CA ASP A 40 11.69 -10.12 16.37
C ASP A 40 10.93 -10.85 15.23
N ALA A 41 10.12 -10.14 14.44
CA ALA A 41 9.30 -10.71 13.39
C ALA A 41 9.35 -9.89 12.09
N MET A 42 9.20 -10.56 10.96
CA MET A 42 9.21 -9.89 9.65
C MET A 42 7.89 -9.15 9.33
N ASP A 43 6.82 -9.49 10.01
CA ASP A 43 5.44 -9.02 9.77
C ASP A 43 4.88 -8.15 10.92
N VAL A 44 5.71 -7.82 11.93
CA VAL A 44 5.39 -6.86 13.02
C VAL A 44 6.64 -6.05 13.33
N GLY A 45 6.49 -4.78 13.67
CA GLY A 45 7.60 -3.93 14.09
C GLY A 45 8.36 -3.30 12.94
N THR A 46 9.68 -3.33 13.01
CA THR A 46 10.58 -2.64 12.10
C THR A 46 10.36 -3.08 10.64
N GLY A 47 9.97 -2.12 9.79
CA GLY A 47 9.70 -2.38 8.37
C GLY A 47 8.33 -2.99 8.06
N ALA A 48 7.45 -3.14 9.07
CA ALA A 48 6.17 -3.83 8.95
C ALA A 48 5.01 -3.07 9.63
N GLY A 49 4.88 -1.77 9.35
CA GLY A 49 3.86 -0.90 9.97
C GLY A 49 2.43 -1.11 9.45
N PHE A 50 2.22 -1.93 8.42
CA PHE A 50 0.92 -2.31 7.84
C PHE A 50 -0.06 -1.16 7.59
N TYR A 51 0.40 0.08 7.62
CA TYR A 51 -0.41 1.29 7.40
C TYR A 51 -1.64 1.38 8.30
N VAL A 52 -1.48 0.94 9.56
CA VAL A 52 -2.48 1.06 10.62
C VAL A 52 -2.14 2.22 11.57
N ASN A 53 -3.11 2.64 12.37
CA ASN A 53 -2.89 3.41 13.57
C ASN A 53 -3.00 2.46 14.76
N ALA A 54 -1.88 2.03 15.31
CA ALA A 54 -1.86 1.10 16.42
C ALA A 54 -2.59 1.67 17.64
N THR A 55 -3.34 0.81 18.33
CA THR A 55 -4.08 1.15 19.55
C THR A 55 -3.55 0.39 20.78
N GLN A 56 -2.73 -0.65 20.54
CA GLN A 56 -2.21 -1.48 21.61
C GLN A 56 -0.80 -1.06 22.06
N PRO A 57 -0.50 -1.06 23.37
CA PRO A 57 0.86 -0.98 23.85
C PRO A 57 1.69 -2.19 23.37
N PRO A 58 2.98 -2.00 23.09
CA PRO A 58 3.74 -0.76 23.16
C PRO A 58 3.68 0.06 21.86
N TRP A 59 2.96 -0.40 20.84
CA TRP A 59 2.96 0.14 19.47
C TRP A 59 2.23 1.49 19.33
N ALA A 60 1.16 1.69 20.11
CA ALA A 60 0.23 2.82 19.97
C ALA A 60 0.89 4.20 19.98
N ALA A 61 2.05 4.34 20.65
CA ALA A 61 2.75 5.61 20.77
C ALA A 61 3.39 6.08 19.46
N HIS A 62 3.81 5.13 18.60
CA HIS A 62 4.65 5.46 17.44
C HIS A 62 4.15 4.86 16.13
N TYR A 63 3.48 3.71 16.14
CA TYR A 63 3.04 3.00 14.94
C TYR A 63 1.71 3.56 14.42
N ARG A 64 1.75 4.77 13.86
CA ARG A 64 0.59 5.47 13.30
C ARG A 64 0.76 5.71 11.80
N MET A 65 1.14 4.64 11.08
CA MET A 65 1.51 4.72 9.67
C MET A 65 0.36 5.16 8.75
N TYR A 66 -0.89 4.90 9.14
CA TYR A 66 -2.04 5.37 8.34
C TYR A 66 -2.10 6.91 8.33
N ASP A 67 -2.10 7.56 9.51
CA ASP A 67 -2.13 9.02 9.62
C ASP A 67 -0.85 9.65 9.07
N TYR A 68 0.30 9.02 9.30
CA TYR A 68 1.57 9.48 8.75
C TYR A 68 1.52 9.63 7.22
N ILE A 69 1.11 8.58 6.50
CA ILE A 69 1.04 8.62 5.02
C ILE A 69 -0.09 9.53 4.54
N ARG A 70 -1.25 9.51 5.21
CA ARG A 70 -2.41 10.28 4.78
C ARG A 70 -2.24 11.78 4.97
N ASP A 71 -1.67 12.18 6.09
CA ASP A 71 -1.65 13.57 6.55
C ASP A 71 -0.23 14.12 6.70
N GLU A 72 0.56 13.62 7.64
CA GLU A 72 1.84 14.21 8.06
C GLU A 72 2.85 14.27 6.92
N LEU A 73 3.05 13.17 6.18
CA LEU A 73 3.93 13.14 5.02
C LEU A 73 3.48 14.13 3.94
N VAL A 74 2.18 14.21 3.70
CA VAL A 74 1.61 15.14 2.71
C VAL A 74 1.89 16.58 3.11
N ASP A 75 1.70 16.92 4.38
CA ASP A 75 1.96 18.27 4.89
C ASP A 75 3.44 18.64 4.79
N VAL A 76 4.34 17.72 5.16
CA VAL A 76 5.80 17.91 5.02
C VAL A 76 6.19 18.11 3.55
N VAL A 77 5.66 17.29 2.64
CA VAL A 77 5.94 17.42 1.20
C VAL A 77 5.45 18.75 0.65
N ASN A 78 4.21 19.13 0.95
CA ASN A 78 3.62 20.37 0.46
C ASN A 78 4.35 21.62 1.00
N ALA A 79 4.87 21.56 2.21
CA ALA A 79 5.60 22.68 2.81
C ALA A 79 7.02 22.85 2.26
N ASN A 80 7.64 21.79 1.74
CA ASN A 80 9.07 21.79 1.44
C ASN A 80 9.41 21.56 -0.04
N LEU A 81 8.48 21.06 -0.85
CA LEU A 81 8.73 20.73 -2.25
C LEU A 81 7.80 21.50 -3.19
N PRO A 82 8.30 21.89 -4.39
CA PRO A 82 7.51 22.65 -5.37
C PRO A 82 6.57 21.72 -6.16
N VAL A 83 5.65 21.07 -5.45
CA VAL A 83 4.64 20.16 -6.03
C VAL A 83 3.24 20.75 -5.92
N ASP A 84 2.34 20.34 -6.81
CA ASP A 84 0.92 20.72 -6.74
C ASP A 84 0.21 19.86 -5.67
N PRO A 85 -0.26 20.44 -4.56
CA PRO A 85 -0.90 19.70 -3.48
C PRO A 85 -2.24 19.06 -3.87
N THR A 86 -2.84 19.47 -4.99
CA THR A 86 -4.12 18.94 -5.48
C THR A 86 -3.98 17.77 -6.43
N ARG A 87 -2.75 17.46 -6.85
CA ARG A 87 -2.41 16.46 -7.87
C ARG A 87 -1.56 15.36 -7.26
N LYS A 88 -2.20 14.41 -6.55
CA LYS A 88 -1.56 13.27 -5.88
C LYS A 88 -2.13 11.96 -6.36
N SER A 89 -1.28 10.98 -6.51
CA SER A 89 -1.63 9.56 -6.74
C SER A 89 -0.92 8.69 -5.71
N ILE A 90 -1.40 7.46 -5.53
CA ILE A 90 -0.82 6.55 -4.54
C ILE A 90 -0.58 5.19 -5.19
N SER A 91 0.59 4.62 -4.89
CA SER A 91 0.99 3.30 -5.37
C SER A 91 1.84 2.58 -4.34
N GLY A 92 1.94 1.25 -4.44
CA GLY A 92 2.80 0.47 -3.57
C GLY A 92 2.94 -0.98 -4.01
N HIS A 93 3.87 -1.68 -3.38
CA HIS A 93 4.14 -3.10 -3.61
C HIS A 93 3.92 -3.90 -2.33
N SER A 94 3.30 -5.08 -2.42
CA SER A 94 3.10 -6.01 -1.31
C SER A 94 2.33 -5.37 -0.14
N MET A 95 2.91 -5.29 1.06
CA MET A 95 2.37 -4.51 2.18
C MET A 95 2.16 -3.03 1.80
N GLY A 96 3.07 -2.42 1.03
CA GLY A 96 2.89 -1.07 0.48
C GLY A 96 1.73 -0.98 -0.51
N GLY A 97 1.48 -2.04 -1.28
CA GLY A 97 0.31 -2.18 -2.15
C GLY A 97 -1.00 -2.23 -1.35
N HIS A 98 -1.00 -2.96 -0.24
CA HIS A 98 -2.09 -2.92 0.74
C HIS A 98 -2.34 -1.48 1.22
N GLY A 99 -1.30 -0.78 1.69
CA GLY A 99 -1.42 0.60 2.15
C GLY A 99 -1.94 1.55 1.08
N ALA A 100 -1.46 1.41 -0.15
CA ALA A 100 -1.91 2.24 -1.27
C ALA A 100 -3.40 2.04 -1.58
N LEU A 101 -3.86 0.79 -1.65
CA LEU A 101 -5.28 0.48 -1.87
C LEU A 101 -6.13 0.95 -0.69
N LEU A 102 -5.74 0.64 0.54
CA LEU A 102 -6.46 1.02 1.76
C LEU A 102 -6.65 2.53 1.85
N ILE A 103 -5.55 3.28 1.81
CA ILE A 103 -5.56 4.73 1.98
C ILE A 103 -6.27 5.40 0.80
N GLY A 104 -6.01 4.95 -0.42
CA GLY A 104 -6.62 5.51 -1.62
C GLY A 104 -8.13 5.29 -1.70
N VAL A 105 -8.61 4.08 -1.36
CA VAL A 105 -10.05 3.75 -1.37
C VAL A 105 -10.81 4.49 -0.25
N ARG A 106 -10.21 4.62 0.93
CA ARG A 106 -10.82 5.33 2.05
C ARG A 106 -10.88 6.85 1.85
N ASN A 107 -9.94 7.42 1.08
CA ASN A 107 -9.79 8.86 0.88
C ASN A 107 -9.80 9.24 -0.61
N PRO A 108 -10.86 8.91 -1.36
CA PRO A 108 -10.88 9.07 -2.82
C PRO A 108 -10.82 10.52 -3.30
N GLU A 109 -11.10 11.48 -2.41
CA GLU A 109 -11.00 12.91 -2.70
C GLU A 109 -9.55 13.43 -2.67
N ARG A 110 -8.65 12.70 -2.00
CA ARG A 110 -7.25 13.10 -1.82
C ARG A 110 -6.32 12.65 -2.95
N TYR A 111 -6.73 11.62 -3.70
CA TYR A 111 -5.90 11.00 -4.74
C TYR A 111 -6.61 11.01 -6.09
N ARG A 112 -5.84 11.16 -7.17
CA ARG A 112 -6.34 11.14 -8.55
C ARG A 112 -6.37 9.73 -9.14
N SER A 113 -5.50 8.85 -8.68
CA SER A 113 -5.42 7.46 -9.11
C SER A 113 -4.75 6.57 -8.06
N ILE A 114 -5.05 5.27 -8.12
CA ILE A 114 -4.63 4.28 -7.12
C ILE A 114 -4.12 3.06 -7.86
N SER A 115 -2.90 2.62 -7.56
CA SER A 115 -2.39 1.36 -8.12
C SER A 115 -1.62 0.52 -7.11
N ALA A 116 -1.44 -0.77 -7.41
CA ALA A 116 -0.67 -1.66 -6.56
C ALA A 116 0.01 -2.78 -7.35
N PHE A 117 1.16 -3.20 -6.86
CA PHE A 117 1.85 -4.42 -7.28
C PHE A 117 1.71 -5.48 -6.19
N ALA A 118 1.19 -6.66 -6.53
CA ALA A 118 1.07 -7.81 -5.64
C ALA A 118 0.62 -7.45 -4.20
N PRO A 119 -0.50 -6.72 -4.02
CA PRO A 119 -0.91 -6.23 -2.71
C PRO A 119 -1.39 -7.33 -1.79
N ILE A 120 -1.17 -7.18 -0.47
CA ILE A 120 -1.94 -7.94 0.52
C ILE A 120 -3.38 -7.42 0.48
N SER A 121 -4.27 -8.20 -0.10
CA SER A 121 -5.63 -7.78 -0.44
C SER A 121 -6.63 -7.91 0.70
N SER A 122 -6.33 -8.79 1.67
CA SER A 122 -7.14 -8.96 2.88
C SER A 122 -6.22 -9.31 4.04
N THR A 123 -5.97 -8.34 4.90
CA THR A 123 -5.13 -8.52 6.09
C THR A 123 -5.77 -9.45 7.11
N SER A 124 -7.09 -9.45 7.20
CA SER A 124 -7.84 -10.34 8.10
C SER A 124 -7.83 -11.82 7.64
N ALA A 125 -7.52 -12.09 6.37
CA ALA A 125 -7.43 -13.44 5.79
C ALA A 125 -5.99 -13.87 5.47
N SER A 126 -5.00 -13.07 5.83
CA SER A 126 -3.57 -13.33 5.67
C SER A 126 -2.95 -13.61 7.04
N ALA A 127 -2.09 -14.64 7.16
CA ALA A 127 -1.42 -14.91 8.43
C ALA A 127 -0.54 -13.74 8.87
N TRP A 128 0.17 -13.12 7.93
CA TRP A 128 0.95 -11.91 8.20
C TRP A 128 0.08 -10.74 8.69
N GLY A 129 -1.04 -10.52 8.02
CA GLY A 129 -1.98 -9.48 8.41
C GLY A 129 -2.61 -9.74 9.77
N GLN A 130 -3.03 -10.96 10.07
CA GLN A 130 -3.59 -11.32 11.37
C GLN A 130 -2.59 -11.11 12.51
N HIS A 131 -1.32 -11.50 12.31
CA HIS A 131 -0.27 -11.28 13.29
C HIS A 131 -0.05 -9.78 13.53
N ALA A 132 0.12 -8.99 12.47
CA ALA A 132 0.27 -7.54 12.57
C ALA A 132 -0.95 -6.86 13.24
N LEU A 133 -2.18 -7.20 12.79
CA LEU A 133 -3.39 -6.59 13.34
C LEU A 133 -3.61 -6.97 14.80
N THR A 134 -3.29 -8.22 15.19
CA THR A 134 -3.31 -8.63 16.60
C THR A 134 -2.37 -7.78 17.43
N ALA A 135 -1.13 -7.60 16.97
CA ALA A 135 -0.13 -6.80 17.69
C ALA A 135 -0.53 -5.32 17.78
N TYR A 136 -1.03 -4.74 16.69
CA TYR A 136 -1.30 -3.31 16.62
C TYR A 136 -2.69 -2.91 17.13
N LEU A 137 -3.71 -3.71 16.90
CA LEU A 137 -5.11 -3.39 17.20
C LEU A 137 -5.76 -4.27 18.27
N GLY A 138 -5.07 -5.36 18.66
CA GLY A 138 -5.62 -6.33 19.63
C GLY A 138 -6.48 -7.40 18.94
N THR A 139 -7.22 -8.14 19.76
CA THR A 139 -7.96 -9.35 19.33
C THR A 139 -9.40 -9.10 18.85
N ASP A 140 -9.87 -7.86 18.91
CA ASP A 140 -11.17 -7.50 18.34
C ASP A 140 -11.10 -7.45 16.81
N THR A 141 -11.51 -8.56 16.17
CA THR A 141 -11.46 -8.70 14.71
C THR A 141 -12.39 -7.74 13.97
N GLN A 142 -13.37 -7.12 14.64
CA GLN A 142 -14.20 -6.09 14.01
C GLN A 142 -13.38 -4.82 13.72
N SER A 143 -12.45 -4.45 14.59
CA SER A 143 -11.55 -3.31 14.39
C SER A 143 -10.59 -3.53 13.21
N TRP A 144 -10.31 -4.80 12.83
CA TRP A 144 -9.44 -5.13 11.70
C TRP A 144 -10.06 -4.79 10.34
N LEU A 145 -11.39 -4.81 10.25
CA LEU A 145 -12.11 -4.59 8.98
C LEU A 145 -11.87 -3.18 8.42
N ASP A 146 -11.58 -2.22 9.28
CA ASP A 146 -11.22 -0.86 8.88
C ASP A 146 -9.86 -0.81 8.16
N TYR A 147 -9.03 -1.81 8.35
CA TYR A 147 -7.70 -1.96 7.76
C TYR A 147 -7.59 -3.16 6.81
N ASP A 148 -8.72 -3.75 6.39
CA ASP A 148 -8.77 -4.83 5.40
C ASP A 148 -9.29 -4.28 4.07
N VAL A 149 -8.45 -4.31 3.03
CA VAL A 149 -8.79 -3.73 1.72
C VAL A 149 -10.06 -4.33 1.14
N ALA A 150 -10.20 -5.66 1.18
CA ALA A 150 -11.38 -6.33 0.62
C ALA A 150 -12.66 -5.96 1.40
N ALA A 151 -12.57 -5.81 2.73
CA ALA A 151 -13.68 -5.37 3.57
C ALA A 151 -14.05 -3.92 3.30
N VAL A 152 -13.05 -3.03 3.21
CA VAL A 152 -13.26 -1.61 2.92
C VAL A 152 -13.92 -1.42 1.55
N ILE A 153 -13.48 -2.12 0.50
CA ILE A 153 -14.09 -2.04 -0.84
C ILE A 153 -15.55 -2.53 -0.82
N ARG A 154 -15.86 -3.60 -0.09
CA ARG A 154 -17.25 -4.09 0.05
C ARG A 154 -18.15 -3.09 0.77
N ALA A 155 -17.62 -2.40 1.77
CA ALA A 155 -18.38 -1.40 2.52
C ALA A 155 -18.59 -0.09 1.72
N LYS A 156 -17.57 0.34 1.00
CA LYS A 156 -17.61 1.59 0.22
C LYS A 156 -16.60 1.54 -0.94
N ARG A 157 -17.11 1.45 -2.17
CA ARG A 157 -16.26 1.55 -3.36
C ARG A 157 -15.66 2.96 -3.53
N SER A 158 -14.47 3.03 -4.11
CA SER A 158 -13.88 4.28 -4.59
C SER A 158 -14.53 4.71 -5.92
N ARG A 159 -14.52 6.01 -6.20
CA ARG A 159 -14.85 6.54 -7.53
C ARG A 159 -13.75 6.32 -8.57
N HIS A 160 -12.54 5.98 -8.12
CA HIS A 160 -11.38 5.74 -8.98
C HIS A 160 -11.28 4.27 -9.37
N GLU A 161 -10.84 4.05 -10.59
CA GLU A 161 -10.37 2.74 -11.02
C GLU A 161 -9.14 2.33 -10.20
N LEU A 162 -9.07 1.06 -9.84
CA LEU A 162 -7.88 0.46 -9.23
C LEU A 162 -7.09 -0.26 -10.31
N LEU A 163 -5.79 -0.01 -10.39
CA LEU A 163 -4.87 -0.75 -11.25
C LEU A 163 -4.03 -1.70 -10.39
N VAL A 164 -4.09 -2.99 -10.65
CA VAL A 164 -3.33 -4.00 -9.91
C VAL A 164 -2.61 -4.95 -10.86
N ASP A 165 -1.31 -5.07 -10.68
CA ASP A 165 -0.49 -6.12 -11.31
C ASP A 165 -0.14 -7.18 -10.27
N GLN A 166 -0.23 -8.47 -10.66
CA GLN A 166 0.08 -9.62 -9.82
C GLN A 166 0.97 -10.59 -10.58
N GLY A 167 2.09 -11.00 -9.98
CA GLY A 167 2.92 -12.07 -10.53
C GLY A 167 2.18 -13.40 -10.51
N GLY A 168 2.10 -14.07 -11.66
CA GLY A 168 1.40 -15.36 -11.78
C GLY A 168 2.17 -16.53 -11.14
N SER A 169 3.48 -16.36 -10.88
CA SER A 169 4.34 -17.34 -10.18
C SER A 169 4.75 -16.85 -8.78
N ASP A 170 3.96 -15.94 -8.20
CA ASP A 170 4.22 -15.38 -6.88
C ASP A 170 4.06 -16.46 -5.80
N PRO A 171 5.11 -16.75 -4.98
CA PRO A 171 5.04 -17.79 -3.96
C PRO A 171 4.15 -17.43 -2.76
N TYR A 172 3.71 -16.17 -2.67
CA TYR A 172 2.96 -15.64 -1.53
C TYR A 172 1.46 -15.43 -1.82
N LEU A 173 0.91 -16.03 -2.88
CA LEU A 173 -0.50 -15.85 -3.26
C LEU A 173 -1.47 -16.14 -2.11
N ASP A 174 -1.16 -17.13 -1.26
CA ASP A 174 -1.97 -17.47 -0.08
C ASP A 174 -1.96 -16.34 0.99
N GLN A 175 -0.91 -15.53 1.03
CA GLN A 175 -0.82 -14.37 1.92
C GLN A 175 -1.40 -13.11 1.28
N LEU A 176 -1.26 -12.96 -0.03
CA LEU A 176 -1.70 -11.77 -0.78
C LEU A 176 -3.21 -11.78 -1.03
N ARG A 177 -3.82 -12.94 -1.18
CA ARG A 177 -5.26 -13.14 -1.39
C ARG A 177 -5.85 -12.31 -2.52
N PRO A 178 -5.29 -12.33 -3.73
CA PRO A 178 -5.82 -11.58 -4.88
C PRO A 178 -7.25 -12.01 -5.27
N ASP A 179 -7.63 -13.25 -4.95
CA ASP A 179 -8.98 -13.80 -5.10
C ASP A 179 -10.03 -12.95 -4.33
N LEU A 180 -9.69 -12.55 -3.10
CA LEU A 180 -10.58 -11.75 -2.24
C LEU A 180 -10.72 -10.31 -2.74
N LEU A 181 -9.65 -9.70 -3.28
CA LEU A 181 -9.71 -8.38 -3.90
C LEU A 181 -10.65 -8.41 -5.11
N GLN A 182 -10.42 -9.34 -6.03
CA GLN A 182 -11.25 -9.46 -7.23
C GLN A 182 -12.71 -9.74 -6.87
N LYS A 183 -12.97 -10.60 -5.89
CA LYS A 183 -14.32 -10.85 -5.38
C LYS A 183 -14.95 -9.59 -4.80
N ALA A 184 -14.24 -8.87 -3.94
CA ALA A 184 -14.75 -7.63 -3.32
C ALA A 184 -15.09 -6.58 -4.38
N CYS A 185 -14.24 -6.42 -5.40
CA CYS A 185 -14.50 -5.49 -6.49
C CYS A 185 -15.72 -5.89 -7.32
N ARG A 186 -15.87 -7.17 -7.66
CA ARG A 186 -17.08 -7.65 -8.38
C ARG A 186 -18.35 -7.42 -7.57
N ASP A 187 -18.34 -7.77 -6.29
CA ASP A 187 -19.53 -7.71 -5.42
C ASP A 187 -19.98 -6.25 -5.19
N SER A 188 -19.04 -5.31 -5.10
CA SER A 188 -19.33 -3.88 -4.85
C SER A 188 -19.48 -3.04 -6.11
N GLY A 189 -19.13 -3.57 -7.28
CA GLY A 189 -19.05 -2.81 -8.53
C GLY A 189 -17.88 -1.82 -8.56
N GLN A 190 -16.81 -2.08 -7.78
CA GLN A 190 -15.56 -1.33 -7.85
C GLN A 190 -14.85 -1.63 -9.17
N VAL A 191 -14.53 -0.59 -9.94
CA VAL A 191 -13.76 -0.75 -11.18
C VAL A 191 -12.34 -1.18 -10.85
N LEU A 192 -11.91 -2.32 -11.40
CA LEU A 192 -10.60 -2.91 -11.21
C LEU A 192 -10.02 -3.36 -12.55
N THR A 193 -8.87 -2.81 -12.91
CA THR A 193 -7.99 -3.38 -13.92
C THR A 193 -6.97 -4.28 -13.22
N TYR A 194 -7.23 -5.58 -13.26
CA TYR A 194 -6.35 -6.60 -12.70
C TYR A 194 -5.56 -7.27 -13.82
N ARG A 195 -4.23 -7.25 -13.73
CA ARG A 195 -3.34 -7.84 -14.73
C ARG A 195 -2.47 -8.90 -14.07
N GLU A 196 -2.74 -10.16 -14.39
CA GLU A 196 -1.84 -11.23 -14.05
C GLU A 196 -0.64 -11.22 -15.01
N ARG A 197 0.56 -11.38 -14.46
CA ARG A 197 1.83 -11.38 -15.18
C ARG A 197 2.45 -12.78 -15.13
N PRO A 198 2.20 -13.64 -16.14
CA PRO A 198 2.68 -15.01 -16.16
C PRO A 198 4.20 -15.09 -16.03
N GLY A 199 4.69 -16.01 -15.19
CA GLY A 199 6.11 -16.25 -14.98
C GLY A 199 6.83 -15.26 -14.05
N TYR A 200 6.18 -14.17 -13.63
CA TYR A 200 6.75 -13.26 -12.66
C TYR A 200 6.42 -13.68 -11.23
N ASP A 201 7.40 -13.52 -10.36
CA ASP A 201 7.31 -13.76 -8.91
C ASP A 201 6.90 -12.48 -8.14
N HIS A 202 7.20 -12.44 -6.83
CA HIS A 202 6.95 -11.30 -5.94
C HIS A 202 8.04 -10.23 -5.97
N GLY A 203 9.13 -10.48 -6.68
CA GLY A 203 10.36 -9.69 -6.56
C GLY A 203 10.35 -8.38 -7.35
N TYR A 204 11.43 -7.62 -7.20
CA TYR A 204 11.55 -6.32 -7.86
C TYR A 204 11.83 -6.40 -9.37
N TYR A 205 12.21 -7.56 -9.92
CA TYR A 205 12.22 -7.74 -11.39
C TYR A 205 10.81 -7.62 -11.97
N PHE A 206 9.81 -8.14 -11.26
CA PHE A 206 8.40 -7.93 -11.60
C PHE A 206 8.04 -6.44 -11.55
N VAL A 207 8.29 -5.76 -10.43
CA VAL A 207 7.97 -4.33 -10.26
C VAL A 207 8.67 -3.49 -11.33
N SER A 208 9.98 -3.64 -11.51
CA SER A 208 10.76 -2.84 -12.46
C SER A 208 10.37 -3.02 -13.91
N THR A 209 9.87 -4.21 -14.28
CA THR A 209 9.37 -4.48 -15.63
C THR A 209 8.10 -3.69 -15.94
N PHE A 210 7.20 -3.54 -14.97
CA PHE A 210 5.88 -2.97 -15.21
C PHE A 210 5.67 -1.56 -14.61
N ILE A 211 6.64 -1.03 -13.86
CA ILE A 211 6.52 0.27 -13.19
C ILE A 211 6.20 1.42 -14.15
N ARG A 212 6.76 1.39 -15.37
CA ARG A 212 6.46 2.40 -16.40
C ARG A 212 4.96 2.51 -16.65
N SER A 213 4.27 1.39 -16.81
CA SER A 213 2.83 1.39 -17.11
C SER A 213 1.97 1.91 -15.95
N HIS A 214 2.43 1.73 -14.70
CA HIS A 214 1.78 2.33 -13.52
C HIS A 214 2.02 3.85 -13.48
N LEU A 215 3.24 4.31 -13.74
CA LEU A 215 3.54 5.75 -13.79
C LEU A 215 2.78 6.45 -14.92
N GLU A 216 2.65 5.83 -16.11
CA GLU A 216 1.83 6.35 -17.20
C GLU A 216 0.33 6.41 -16.82
N PHE A 217 -0.17 5.42 -16.07
CA PHE A 217 -1.53 5.44 -15.52
C PHE A 217 -1.72 6.63 -14.57
N HIS A 218 -0.77 6.85 -13.68
CA HIS A 218 -0.79 7.98 -12.75
C HIS A 218 -0.64 9.33 -13.47
N ALA A 219 0.28 9.43 -14.43
CA ALA A 219 0.48 10.65 -15.21
C ALA A 219 -0.80 11.13 -15.90
N ARG A 220 -1.52 10.21 -16.54
CA ARG A 220 -2.82 10.54 -17.18
C ARG A 220 -3.86 11.08 -16.21
N ALA A 221 -3.86 10.59 -14.98
CA ALA A 221 -4.81 11.04 -13.95
C ALA A 221 -4.39 12.37 -13.29
N LEU A 222 -3.09 12.61 -13.27
CA LEU A 222 -2.52 13.85 -12.72
C LEU A 222 -2.66 15.04 -13.70
N GLY A 223 -2.72 14.82 -14.99
CA GLY A 223 -2.89 15.84 -16.04
C GLY A 223 -1.59 16.45 -16.50
#